data_0d168d2d1d89887ac1979bf954d0d631
#
_entry.id   0d168d2d1d89887ac1979bf954d0d631
#
_cell.length_a   1.000
_cell.length_b   1.000
_cell.length_c   1.000
_cell.angle_alpha   90.00
_cell.angle_beta   90.00
_cell.angle_gamma   90.00
#
_symmetry.space_group_name_H-M   'P 1'
#
loop_
_entity.id
_entity.type
_entity.pdbx_description
1 polymer ?
#
loop_
_entity_poly.entity_id
_entity_poly.type
_entity_poly.pdbx_seq_one_letter_code
_entity_poly.pdbx_strand_id
1 'polypeptide(L)'
;DIHTGGVDNIFPHHEGEIAQSEGVTGDSVVSYWIHGQHLLADGVKMAKSSGNAFIVADLEERGIDPLAFRYLCMTARYSTRLNFTFSSLKAAENALNKLRRLYVIWGRDSQDSNRDRDSENSWWTRFMAVVNDDLNLPVGLDVIWRLTESELPNVSKRVLLTRMDEILGLSLKETLDMFDVPESVNILAQKRDSHRKNKEFSLADLLREKMGIEGY
;
A
#
# COMPACT_ATOMS: atom_id res chain seq x y z
N ASP A 1 13.99 -23.21 -5.07
CA ASP A 1 12.64 -23.37 -4.50
C ASP A 1 11.58 -22.62 -5.31
N ILE A 2 11.75 -21.29 -5.50
CA ILE A 2 10.80 -20.42 -6.23
C ILE A 2 11.53 -19.78 -7.40
N HIS A 3 10.94 -19.83 -8.59
CA HIS A 3 11.42 -19.14 -9.79
C HIS A 3 10.33 -18.19 -10.30
N THR A 4 10.71 -16.95 -10.62
CA THR A 4 9.75 -15.91 -11.00
C THR A 4 10.11 -15.30 -12.35
N GLY A 5 9.12 -14.86 -13.11
CA GLY A 5 9.33 -14.16 -14.38
C GLY A 5 8.06 -13.51 -14.91
N GLY A 6 8.14 -12.92 -16.07
CA GLY A 6 6.97 -12.49 -16.83
C GLY A 6 6.30 -13.67 -17.54
N VAL A 7 5.03 -13.53 -17.90
CA VAL A 7 4.30 -14.56 -18.70
C VAL A 7 4.98 -14.87 -20.04
N ASP A 8 5.76 -13.95 -20.58
CA ASP A 8 6.53 -14.12 -21.80
C ASP A 8 7.77 -15.03 -21.61
N ASN A 9 8.18 -15.27 -20.36
CA ASN A 9 9.27 -16.20 -20.04
C ASN A 9 8.80 -17.67 -19.95
N ILE A 10 7.50 -17.95 -19.85
CA ILE A 10 6.99 -19.32 -19.77
C ILE A 10 7.56 -20.15 -20.92
N PHE A 11 7.42 -19.66 -22.16
CA PHE A 11 7.98 -20.28 -23.35
C PHE A 11 8.67 -19.25 -24.24
N PRO A 12 9.89 -19.55 -24.73
CA PRO A 12 10.65 -20.80 -24.56
C PRO A 12 11.62 -20.79 -23.36
N HIS A 13 11.73 -19.68 -22.59
CA HIS A 13 12.84 -19.45 -21.66
C HIS A 13 12.81 -20.41 -20.46
N HIS A 14 11.73 -20.40 -19.68
CA HIS A 14 11.62 -21.28 -18.50
C HIS A 14 11.51 -22.76 -18.86
N GLU A 15 10.85 -23.09 -19.97
CA GLU A 15 10.86 -24.47 -20.50
C GLU A 15 12.28 -24.94 -20.85
N GLY A 16 13.10 -24.02 -21.39
CA GLY A 16 14.51 -24.30 -21.64
C GLY A 16 15.33 -24.50 -20.37
N GLU A 17 15.07 -23.68 -19.33
CA GLU A 17 15.70 -23.82 -18.02
C GLU A 17 15.34 -25.13 -17.31
N ILE A 18 14.06 -25.55 -17.40
CA ILE A 18 13.60 -26.86 -16.89
C ILE A 18 14.37 -27.97 -17.60
N ALA A 19 14.38 -27.96 -18.92
CA ALA A 19 15.05 -29.01 -19.71
C ALA A 19 16.56 -29.11 -19.41
N GLN A 20 17.25 -27.97 -19.23
CA GLN A 20 18.65 -27.91 -18.90
C GLN A 20 18.93 -28.42 -17.47
N SER A 21 18.16 -27.92 -16.50
CA SER A 21 18.38 -28.26 -15.08
C SER A 21 18.06 -29.72 -14.79
N GLU A 22 16.90 -30.19 -15.25
CA GLU A 22 16.47 -31.60 -15.05
C GLU A 22 17.34 -32.57 -15.87
N GLY A 23 17.79 -32.16 -17.05
CA GLY A 23 18.72 -32.96 -17.88
C GLY A 23 20.07 -33.18 -17.20
N VAL A 24 20.52 -32.27 -16.36
CA VAL A 24 21.81 -32.39 -15.62
C VAL A 24 21.63 -33.09 -14.27
N THR A 25 20.56 -32.76 -13.54
CA THR A 25 20.35 -33.24 -12.16
C THR A 25 19.55 -34.54 -12.09
N GLY A 26 18.68 -34.78 -13.04
CA GLY A 26 17.69 -35.85 -13.02
C GLY A 26 16.50 -35.58 -12.09
N ASP A 27 16.45 -34.40 -11.46
CA ASP A 27 15.44 -34.03 -10.47
C ASP A 27 14.80 -32.68 -10.83
N SER A 28 13.56 -32.46 -10.38
CA SER A 28 12.91 -31.16 -10.50
C SER A 28 13.58 -30.15 -9.56
N VAL A 29 14.12 -29.07 -10.12
CA VAL A 29 14.91 -28.06 -9.39
C VAL A 29 14.05 -26.93 -8.82
N VAL A 30 12.92 -26.65 -9.46
CA VAL A 30 12.01 -25.56 -9.09
C VAL A 30 10.69 -26.13 -8.58
N SER A 31 10.34 -25.78 -7.34
CA SER A 31 9.07 -26.22 -6.70
C SER A 31 7.88 -25.36 -7.11
N TYR A 32 8.11 -24.05 -7.30
CA TYR A 32 7.06 -23.08 -7.59
C TYR A 32 7.48 -22.10 -8.68
N TRP A 33 6.67 -22.02 -9.73
CA TRP A 33 6.82 -21.05 -10.81
C TRP A 33 5.78 -19.95 -10.65
N ILE A 34 6.22 -18.67 -10.62
CA ILE A 34 5.33 -17.53 -10.51
C ILE A 34 5.51 -16.61 -11.71
N HIS A 35 4.45 -16.40 -12.49
CA HIS A 35 4.48 -15.59 -13.70
C HIS A 35 3.59 -14.36 -13.57
N GLY A 36 4.24 -13.18 -13.52
CA GLY A 36 3.55 -11.90 -13.50
C GLY A 36 3.11 -11.44 -14.89
N GLN A 37 1.95 -10.80 -14.98
CA GLN A 37 1.49 -10.16 -16.20
C GLN A 37 2.25 -8.85 -16.48
N HIS A 38 2.19 -8.41 -17.74
CA HIS A 38 2.82 -7.16 -18.15
C HIS A 38 2.17 -5.94 -17.51
N LEU A 39 3.01 -4.99 -17.13
CA LEU A 39 2.58 -3.65 -16.80
C LEU A 39 2.29 -2.87 -18.09
N LEU A 40 1.11 -2.27 -18.18
CA LEU A 40 0.77 -1.35 -19.25
C LEU A 40 1.00 0.09 -18.77
N ALA A 41 1.41 0.97 -19.68
CA ALA A 41 1.44 2.41 -19.48
C ALA A 41 0.46 3.04 -20.47
N ASP A 42 -0.58 3.68 -19.96
CA ASP A 42 -1.67 4.27 -20.76
C ASP A 42 -2.28 3.28 -21.78
N GLY A 43 -2.49 2.03 -21.33
CA GLY A 43 -3.09 0.96 -22.13
C GLY A 43 -2.15 0.25 -23.10
N VAL A 44 -0.88 0.67 -23.20
CA VAL A 44 0.14 0.09 -24.10
C VAL A 44 1.19 -0.65 -23.26
N LYS A 45 1.72 -1.77 -23.76
CA LYS A 45 2.84 -2.46 -23.08
C LYS A 45 4.00 -1.48 -22.85
N MET A 46 4.44 -1.37 -21.59
CA MET A 46 5.60 -0.55 -21.24
C MET A 46 6.86 -1.15 -21.88
N ALA A 47 7.54 -0.36 -22.70
CA ALA A 47 8.78 -0.79 -23.36
C ALA A 47 9.71 0.42 -23.59
N LYS A 48 11.02 0.21 -23.42
CA LYS A 48 12.04 1.24 -23.67
C LYS A 48 11.99 1.77 -25.10
N SER A 49 11.75 0.88 -26.07
CA SER A 49 11.64 1.22 -27.50
C SER A 49 10.43 2.10 -27.83
N SER A 50 9.41 2.11 -26.98
CA SER A 50 8.20 2.92 -27.15
C SER A 50 8.29 4.28 -26.45
N GLY A 51 9.36 4.57 -25.70
CA GLY A 51 9.52 5.81 -24.95
C GLY A 51 8.55 5.99 -23.78
N ASN A 52 7.82 4.93 -23.42
CA ASN A 52 6.84 4.92 -22.33
C ASN A 52 7.31 4.10 -21.11
N ALA A 53 8.59 3.79 -21.03
CA ALA A 53 9.18 3.09 -19.89
C ALA A 53 9.56 4.12 -18.82
N PHE A 54 9.07 3.89 -17.60
CA PHE A 54 9.42 4.66 -16.41
C PHE A 54 10.26 3.79 -15.47
N ILE A 55 11.20 4.41 -14.77
CA ILE A 55 11.92 3.80 -13.65
C ILE A 55 11.49 4.49 -12.35
N VAL A 56 11.82 3.88 -11.22
CA VAL A 56 11.42 4.41 -9.89
C VAL A 56 11.97 5.83 -9.68
N ALA A 57 13.18 6.12 -10.13
CA ALA A 57 13.77 7.46 -10.05
C ALA A 57 12.93 8.54 -10.77
N ASP A 58 12.25 8.21 -11.87
CA ASP A 58 11.37 9.15 -12.57
C ASP A 58 10.17 9.57 -11.72
N LEU A 59 9.74 8.71 -10.77
CA LEU A 59 8.68 9.02 -9.80
C LEU A 59 9.20 9.96 -8.73
N GLU A 60 10.39 9.71 -8.20
CA GLU A 60 11.04 10.55 -7.18
C GLU A 60 11.33 11.96 -7.73
N GLU A 61 11.83 12.07 -8.96
CA GLU A 61 12.04 13.37 -9.63
C GLU A 61 10.74 14.17 -9.80
N ARG A 62 9.60 13.49 -9.87
CA ARG A 62 8.26 14.10 -9.92
C ARG A 62 7.65 14.37 -8.53
N GLY A 63 8.40 14.10 -7.46
CA GLY A 63 7.93 14.24 -6.08
C GLY A 63 6.87 13.22 -5.66
N ILE A 64 6.84 12.05 -6.33
CA ILE A 64 5.92 10.96 -6.03
C ILE A 64 6.65 9.91 -5.20
N ASP A 65 6.06 9.52 -4.08
CA ASP A 65 6.58 8.46 -3.23
C ASP A 65 6.60 7.10 -3.97
N PRO A 66 7.75 6.44 -4.11
CA PRO A 66 7.84 5.10 -4.71
C PRO A 66 6.92 4.05 -4.08
N LEU A 67 6.61 4.16 -2.80
CA LEU A 67 5.67 3.27 -2.10
C LEU A 67 4.23 3.43 -2.61
N ALA A 68 3.88 4.57 -3.22
CA ALA A 68 2.60 4.72 -3.92
C ALA A 68 2.51 3.79 -5.14
N PHE A 69 3.62 3.59 -5.86
CA PHE A 69 3.67 2.61 -6.95
C PHE A 69 3.58 1.18 -6.43
N ARG A 70 4.25 0.86 -5.33
CA ARG A 70 4.10 -0.44 -4.66
C ARG A 70 2.65 -0.68 -4.25
N TYR A 71 1.98 0.32 -3.66
CA TYR A 71 0.56 0.24 -3.33
C TYR A 71 -0.30 0.01 -4.59
N LEU A 72 -0.05 0.74 -5.68
CA LEU A 72 -0.73 0.55 -6.96
C LEU A 72 -0.61 -0.89 -7.47
N CYS A 73 0.59 -1.48 -7.41
CA CYS A 73 0.81 -2.87 -7.82
C CYS A 73 -0.03 -3.86 -7.00
N MET A 74 -0.31 -3.57 -5.73
CA MET A 74 -1.14 -4.42 -4.88
C MET A 74 -2.64 -4.31 -5.16
N THR A 75 -3.09 -3.34 -5.96
CA THR A 75 -4.52 -3.19 -6.33
C THR A 75 -4.97 -4.16 -7.41
N ALA A 76 -4.05 -4.88 -8.02
CA ALA A 76 -4.33 -5.92 -9.01
C ALA A 76 -3.63 -7.24 -8.63
N ARG A 77 -4.18 -8.38 -9.06
CA ARG A 77 -3.46 -9.65 -8.95
C ARG A 77 -2.24 -9.65 -9.87
N TYR A 78 -1.14 -10.25 -9.45
CA TYR A 78 0.08 -10.35 -10.27
C TYR A 78 -0.16 -11.07 -11.62
N SER A 79 -1.18 -11.94 -11.68
CA SER A 79 -1.59 -12.67 -12.88
C SER A 79 -2.51 -11.87 -13.81
N THR A 80 -2.83 -10.61 -13.50
CA THR A 80 -3.64 -9.72 -14.33
C THR A 80 -2.82 -8.52 -14.80
N ARG A 81 -3.17 -7.98 -15.99
CA ARG A 81 -2.50 -6.78 -16.51
C ARG A 81 -2.87 -5.57 -15.65
N LEU A 82 -1.86 -4.91 -15.10
CA LEU A 82 -2.03 -3.63 -14.42
C LEU A 82 -1.77 -2.50 -15.41
N ASN A 83 -2.70 -1.55 -15.49
CA ASN A 83 -2.53 -0.35 -16.29
C ASN A 83 -2.04 0.81 -15.41
N PHE A 84 -0.77 1.15 -15.58
CA PHE A 84 -0.17 2.32 -14.95
C PHE A 84 -0.62 3.59 -15.67
N THR A 85 -1.16 4.53 -14.92
CA THR A 85 -1.38 5.92 -15.31
C THR A 85 -0.98 6.83 -14.16
N PHE A 86 -0.61 8.06 -14.41
CA PHE A 86 -0.33 9.01 -13.32
C PHE A 86 -1.58 9.29 -12.46
N SER A 87 -2.78 9.16 -13.02
CA SER A 87 -4.04 9.28 -12.28
C SER A 87 -4.22 8.11 -11.31
N SER A 88 -3.99 6.86 -11.75
CA SER A 88 -4.06 5.67 -10.87
C SER A 88 -2.98 5.69 -9.80
N LEU A 89 -1.77 6.17 -10.15
CA LEU A 89 -0.69 6.35 -9.18
C LEU A 89 -1.05 7.40 -8.11
N LYS A 90 -1.65 8.53 -8.52
CA LYS A 90 -2.11 9.56 -7.57
C LYS A 90 -3.22 9.06 -6.65
N ALA A 91 -4.13 8.24 -7.16
CA ALA A 91 -5.15 7.59 -6.34
C ALA A 91 -4.52 6.62 -5.31
N ALA A 92 -3.52 5.84 -5.72
CA ALA A 92 -2.76 4.96 -4.83
C ALA A 92 -1.98 5.74 -3.76
N GLU A 93 -1.34 6.84 -4.13
CA GLU A 93 -0.66 7.74 -3.20
C GLU A 93 -1.62 8.32 -2.14
N ASN A 94 -2.80 8.76 -2.57
CA ASN A 94 -3.83 9.27 -1.66
C ASN A 94 -4.31 8.18 -0.68
N ALA A 95 -4.49 6.95 -1.17
CA ALA A 95 -4.87 5.81 -0.33
C ALA A 95 -3.78 5.45 0.68
N LEU A 96 -2.51 5.37 0.24
CA LEU A 96 -1.36 5.14 1.13
C LEU A 96 -1.26 6.23 2.20
N ASN A 97 -1.36 7.49 1.81
CA ASN A 97 -1.31 8.61 2.75
C ASN A 97 -2.48 8.60 3.74
N LYS A 98 -3.66 8.12 3.34
CA LYS A 98 -4.78 7.90 4.28
C LYS A 98 -4.44 6.82 5.31
N LEU A 99 -3.85 5.69 4.90
CA LEU A 99 -3.41 4.65 5.84
C LEU A 99 -2.34 5.17 6.81
N ARG A 100 -1.35 5.91 6.31
CA ARG A 100 -0.31 6.55 7.12
C ARG A 100 -0.90 7.47 8.19
N ARG A 101 -1.83 8.34 7.81
CA ARG A 101 -2.52 9.24 8.75
C ARG A 101 -3.28 8.46 9.83
N LEU A 102 -4.02 7.43 9.44
CA LEU A 102 -4.75 6.59 10.40
C LEU A 102 -3.78 5.91 11.38
N TYR A 103 -2.66 5.39 10.88
CA TYR A 103 -1.63 4.75 11.69
C TYR A 103 -1.06 5.70 12.75
N VAL A 104 -0.81 6.96 12.38
CA VAL A 104 -0.33 8.00 13.30
C VAL A 104 -1.40 8.38 14.32
N ILE A 105 -2.65 8.61 13.87
CA ILE A 105 -3.78 8.95 14.75
C ILE A 105 -3.99 7.86 15.80
N TRP A 106 -4.03 6.60 15.39
CA TRP A 106 -4.20 5.46 16.31
C TRP A 106 -3.03 5.30 17.29
N GLY A 107 -1.84 5.82 16.94
CA GLY A 107 -0.70 5.84 17.84
C GLY A 107 -0.81 6.86 18.98
N ARG A 108 -1.50 7.97 18.73
CA ARG A 108 -1.75 9.02 19.75
C ARG A 108 -2.79 8.58 20.77
N ASP A 109 -3.75 7.78 20.35
CA ASP A 109 -4.82 7.23 21.20
C ASP A 109 -4.36 6.03 22.05
N SER A 110 -3.08 5.67 21.99
CA SER A 110 -2.53 4.42 22.58
C SER A 110 -2.51 4.38 24.13
N GLN A 111 -3.07 5.37 24.81
CA GLN A 111 -3.36 5.30 26.25
C GLN A 111 -4.52 4.33 26.58
N ASP A 112 -5.28 3.89 25.57
CA ASP A 112 -6.31 2.86 25.75
C ASP A 112 -5.63 1.47 25.77
N SER A 113 -5.41 0.96 27.00
CA SER A 113 -4.78 -0.35 27.25
C SER A 113 -5.69 -1.54 26.89
N ASN A 114 -6.88 -1.27 26.35
CA ASN A 114 -7.90 -2.29 26.12
C ASN A 114 -7.79 -2.88 24.70
N ARG A 115 -6.81 -3.79 24.50
CA ARG A 115 -6.68 -4.57 23.25
C ARG A 115 -7.69 -5.72 23.22
N ASP A 116 -8.36 -5.88 22.10
CA ASP A 116 -9.20 -7.04 21.79
C ASP A 116 -8.41 -8.08 21.00
N ARG A 117 -7.73 -8.97 21.72
CA ARG A 117 -6.86 -10.00 21.13
C ARG A 117 -7.61 -11.05 20.31
N ASP A 118 -8.83 -11.39 20.68
CA ASP A 118 -9.62 -12.41 19.96
C ASP A 118 -10.06 -11.86 18.60
N SER A 119 -10.54 -10.64 18.56
CA SER A 119 -10.84 -9.96 17.31
C SER A 119 -9.57 -9.69 16.48
N GLU A 120 -8.43 -9.32 17.11
CA GLU A 120 -7.13 -9.19 16.41
C GLU A 120 -6.76 -10.51 15.71
N ASN A 121 -6.88 -11.65 16.38
CA ASN A 121 -6.58 -12.95 15.78
C ASN A 121 -7.53 -13.29 14.63
N SER A 122 -8.81 -12.95 14.75
CA SER A 122 -9.79 -13.14 13.68
C SER A 122 -9.45 -12.32 12.44
N TRP A 123 -9.15 -11.03 12.60
CA TRP A 123 -8.73 -10.16 11.49
C TRP A 123 -7.43 -10.61 10.83
N TRP A 124 -6.45 -11.03 11.63
CA TRP A 124 -5.20 -11.58 11.12
C TRP A 124 -5.41 -12.84 10.30
N THR A 125 -6.19 -13.78 10.83
CA THR A 125 -6.51 -15.04 10.13
C THR A 125 -7.20 -14.76 8.80
N ARG A 126 -8.15 -13.82 8.78
CA ARG A 126 -8.83 -13.39 7.55
C ARG A 126 -7.86 -12.79 6.52
N PHE A 127 -6.95 -11.93 6.96
CA PHE A 127 -5.93 -11.34 6.09
C PHE A 127 -5.01 -12.42 5.52
N MET A 128 -4.49 -13.31 6.37
CA MET A 128 -3.61 -14.40 5.94
C MET A 128 -4.30 -15.38 4.99
N ALA A 129 -5.58 -15.67 5.21
CA ALA A 129 -6.32 -16.56 4.32
C ALA A 129 -6.36 -16.04 2.88
N VAL A 130 -6.55 -14.72 2.69
CA VAL A 130 -6.58 -14.13 1.34
C VAL A 130 -5.18 -13.93 0.76
N VAL A 131 -4.17 -13.64 1.57
CA VAL A 131 -2.78 -13.51 1.10
C VAL A 131 -2.24 -14.89 0.68
N ASN A 132 -2.57 -15.94 1.41
CA ASN A 132 -2.18 -17.31 1.09
C ASN A 132 -2.99 -17.92 -0.08
N ASP A 133 -4.07 -17.27 -0.52
CA ASP A 133 -4.82 -17.62 -1.71
C ASP A 133 -4.21 -16.95 -2.94
N ASP A 134 -3.10 -17.52 -3.42
CA ASP A 134 -2.38 -17.06 -4.61
C ASP A 134 -2.01 -15.55 -4.56
N LEU A 135 -1.49 -15.09 -3.43
CA LEU A 135 -1.06 -13.70 -3.19
C LEU A 135 -2.16 -12.67 -3.55
N ASN A 136 -3.39 -12.90 -3.11
CA ASN A 136 -4.55 -12.08 -3.43
C ASN A 136 -4.52 -10.73 -2.69
N LEU A 137 -3.51 -9.90 -3.00
CA LEU A 137 -3.29 -8.61 -2.35
C LEU A 137 -4.43 -7.61 -2.54
N PRO A 138 -5.16 -7.56 -3.67
CA PRO A 138 -6.33 -6.70 -3.79
C PRO A 138 -7.38 -6.95 -2.69
N VAL A 139 -7.67 -8.22 -2.40
CA VAL A 139 -8.59 -8.58 -1.30
C VAL A 139 -7.94 -8.34 0.06
N GLY A 140 -6.61 -8.52 0.16
CA GLY A 140 -5.85 -8.14 1.36
C GLY A 140 -5.99 -6.66 1.70
N LEU A 141 -5.93 -5.78 0.71
CA LEU A 141 -6.18 -4.34 0.88
C LEU A 141 -7.64 -4.05 1.29
N ASP A 142 -8.63 -4.77 0.73
CA ASP A 142 -10.04 -4.66 1.17
C ASP A 142 -10.19 -5.03 2.66
N VAL A 143 -9.52 -6.10 3.11
CA VAL A 143 -9.52 -6.48 4.54
C VAL A 143 -8.96 -5.33 5.40
N ILE A 144 -7.89 -4.68 4.97
CA ILE A 144 -7.31 -3.53 5.69
C ILE A 144 -8.30 -2.36 5.73
N TRP A 145 -8.93 -2.00 4.63
CA TRP A 145 -9.89 -0.91 4.61
C TRP A 145 -11.10 -1.20 5.50
N ARG A 146 -11.62 -2.41 5.50
CA ARG A 146 -12.68 -2.84 6.43
C ARG A 146 -12.23 -2.80 7.89
N LEU A 147 -10.97 -3.16 8.16
CA LEU A 147 -10.39 -3.01 9.50
C LEU A 147 -10.40 -1.55 9.94
N THR A 148 -10.09 -0.60 9.06
CA THR A 148 -10.11 0.83 9.41
C THR A 148 -11.50 1.32 9.82
N GLU A 149 -12.56 0.74 9.25
CA GLU A 149 -13.96 1.09 9.48
C GLU A 149 -14.63 0.29 10.62
N SER A 150 -13.92 -0.71 11.15
CA SER A 150 -14.46 -1.58 12.23
C SER A 150 -14.56 -0.84 13.56
N GLU A 151 -15.32 -1.43 14.49
CA GLU A 151 -15.45 -0.95 15.88
C GLU A 151 -14.27 -1.36 16.78
N LEU A 152 -13.21 -1.96 16.22
CA LEU A 152 -12.05 -2.36 17.00
C LEU A 152 -11.38 -1.14 17.67
N PRO A 153 -10.83 -1.29 18.88
CA PRO A 153 -10.03 -0.24 19.50
C PRO A 153 -8.84 0.20 18.61
N ASN A 154 -8.53 1.48 18.59
CA ASN A 154 -7.47 2.04 17.74
C ASN A 154 -6.11 1.37 17.99
N VAL A 155 -5.81 1.02 19.23
CA VAL A 155 -4.57 0.28 19.58
C VAL A 155 -4.52 -1.09 18.88
N SER A 156 -5.63 -1.83 18.84
CA SER A 156 -5.74 -3.12 18.14
C SER A 156 -5.62 -2.96 16.63
N LYS A 157 -6.29 -1.95 16.04
CA LYS A 157 -6.15 -1.62 14.61
C LYS A 157 -4.70 -1.33 14.25
N ARG A 158 -4.00 -0.52 15.05
CA ARG A 158 -2.60 -0.19 14.82
C ARG A 158 -1.68 -1.39 14.88
N VAL A 159 -1.87 -2.26 15.89
CA VAL A 159 -1.08 -3.49 16.03
C VAL A 159 -1.29 -4.41 14.83
N LEU A 160 -2.54 -4.59 14.41
CA LEU A 160 -2.87 -5.38 13.21
C LEU A 160 -2.27 -4.80 11.95
N LEU A 161 -2.43 -3.50 11.73
CA LEU A 161 -1.90 -2.83 10.55
C LEU A 161 -0.36 -2.90 10.51
N THR A 162 0.32 -2.78 11.65
CA THR A 162 1.77 -2.99 11.75
C THR A 162 2.16 -4.40 11.29
N ARG A 163 1.44 -5.42 11.78
CA ARG A 163 1.72 -6.81 11.43
C ARG A 163 1.40 -7.12 9.96
N MET A 164 0.34 -6.55 9.42
CA MET A 164 -0.01 -6.67 7.99
C MET A 164 1.02 -5.98 7.11
N ASP A 165 1.58 -4.86 7.56
CA ASP A 165 2.61 -4.12 6.83
C ASP A 165 3.95 -4.85 6.74
N GLU A 166 4.26 -5.78 7.65
CA GLU A 166 5.43 -6.68 7.53
C GLU A 166 5.36 -7.52 6.24
N ILE A 167 4.15 -7.78 5.72
CA ILE A 167 3.93 -8.47 4.44
C ILE A 167 3.84 -7.48 3.29
N LEU A 168 3.14 -6.36 3.47
CA LEU A 168 2.92 -5.38 2.42
C LEU A 168 4.16 -4.53 2.12
N GLY A 169 4.97 -4.21 3.14
CA GLY A 169 6.19 -3.40 3.01
C GLY A 169 5.89 -1.97 2.55
N LEU A 170 4.87 -1.34 3.15
CA LEU A 170 4.49 0.05 2.88
C LEU A 170 5.18 1.05 3.84
N SER A 171 6.03 0.55 4.74
CA SER A 171 6.82 1.33 5.71
C SER A 171 5.96 2.25 6.58
N LEU A 172 4.79 1.76 7.03
CA LEU A 172 3.87 2.58 7.82
C LEU A 172 4.46 3.00 9.16
N LYS A 173 5.37 2.20 9.71
CA LYS A 173 6.03 2.46 10.99
C LYS A 173 6.97 3.67 10.94
N GLU A 174 7.63 3.85 9.80
CA GLU A 174 8.60 4.92 9.55
C GLU A 174 7.90 6.27 9.29
N THR A 175 6.59 6.25 9.06
CA THR A 175 5.82 7.49 8.85
C THR A 175 5.57 8.30 10.13
N LEU A 176 5.91 7.77 11.30
CA LEU A 176 5.78 8.51 12.55
C LEU A 176 6.61 9.81 12.54
N ASP A 177 7.80 9.77 11.91
CA ASP A 177 8.68 10.94 11.79
C ASP A 177 8.25 11.92 10.68
N MET A 178 7.46 11.44 9.69
CA MET A 178 6.99 12.25 8.55
C MET A 178 5.80 13.16 8.90
N PHE A 179 5.06 12.85 9.97
CA PHE A 179 3.87 13.57 10.42
C PHE A 179 4.05 14.17 11.81
N ASP A 180 5.26 14.62 12.13
CA ASP A 180 5.46 15.46 13.30
C ASP A 180 4.84 16.84 13.01
N VAL A 181 3.52 16.90 13.22
CA VAL A 181 2.75 18.14 13.01
C VAL A 181 3.09 19.09 14.14
N PRO A 182 3.66 20.26 13.85
CA PRO A 182 3.95 21.25 14.89
C PRO A 182 2.73 21.50 15.78
N GLU A 183 2.96 21.72 17.07
CA GLU A 183 1.89 21.98 18.03
C GLU A 183 1.01 23.17 17.60
N SER A 184 1.61 24.18 16.95
CA SER A 184 0.88 25.30 16.33
C SER A 184 -0.19 24.86 15.35
N VAL A 185 0.13 23.89 14.48
CA VAL A 185 -0.80 23.35 13.46
C VAL A 185 -1.87 22.48 14.11
N ASN A 186 -1.52 21.70 15.13
CA ASN A 186 -2.49 20.92 15.91
C ASN A 186 -3.53 21.84 16.59
N ILE A 187 -3.09 22.96 17.15
CA ILE A 187 -3.99 23.96 17.75
C ILE A 187 -4.91 24.58 16.69
N LEU A 188 -4.39 24.88 15.49
CA LEU A 188 -5.22 25.39 14.38
C LEU A 188 -6.26 24.36 13.92
N ALA A 189 -5.88 23.09 13.84
CA ALA A 189 -6.77 22.00 13.48
C ALA A 189 -7.91 21.82 14.51
N GLN A 190 -7.59 21.85 15.81
CA GLN A 190 -8.61 21.76 16.88
C GLN A 190 -9.58 22.95 16.84
N LYS A 191 -9.07 24.16 16.63
CA LYS A 191 -9.91 25.37 16.48
C LYS A 191 -10.82 25.27 15.27
N ARG A 192 -10.29 24.78 14.13
CA ARG A 192 -11.07 24.56 12.92
C ARG A 192 -12.21 23.57 13.16
N ASP A 193 -11.96 22.47 13.84
CA ASP A 193 -12.99 21.46 14.14
C ASP A 193 -14.06 22.01 15.10
N SER A 194 -13.68 22.86 16.06
CA SER A 194 -14.62 23.56 16.95
C SER A 194 -15.52 24.51 16.15
N HIS A 195 -14.98 25.32 15.23
CA HIS A 195 -15.76 26.19 14.37
C HIS A 195 -16.69 25.41 13.44
N ARG A 196 -16.27 24.26 12.92
CA ARG A 196 -17.15 23.38 12.12
C ARG A 196 -18.31 22.82 12.92
N LYS A 197 -18.08 22.39 14.16
CA LYS A 197 -19.15 21.93 15.07
C LYS A 197 -20.15 23.05 15.36
N ASN A 198 -19.69 24.27 15.46
CA ASN A 198 -20.51 25.46 15.67
C ASN A 198 -21.14 26.02 14.37
N LYS A 199 -20.92 25.35 13.21
CA LYS A 199 -21.37 25.78 11.87
C LYS A 199 -20.79 27.11 11.39
N GLU A 200 -19.66 27.53 11.93
CA GLU A 200 -18.92 28.74 11.59
C GLU A 200 -17.93 28.44 10.44
N PHE A 201 -18.48 28.12 9.27
CA PHE A 201 -17.70 27.58 8.15
C PHE A 201 -16.64 28.55 7.62
N SER A 202 -16.94 29.85 7.58
CA SER A 202 -15.97 30.87 7.11
C SER A 202 -14.71 30.92 7.96
N LEU A 203 -14.84 30.81 9.29
CA LEU A 203 -13.70 30.75 10.20
C LEU A 203 -12.92 29.43 10.07
N ALA A 204 -13.63 28.32 9.87
CA ALA A 204 -13.02 27.02 9.61
C ALA A 204 -12.20 27.00 8.31
N ASP A 205 -12.69 27.65 7.26
CA ASP A 205 -11.97 27.74 5.98
C ASP A 205 -10.74 28.64 6.06
N LEU A 206 -10.81 29.72 6.81
CA LEU A 206 -9.67 30.60 7.06
C LEU A 206 -8.55 29.91 7.85
N LEU A 207 -8.90 29.04 8.79
CA LEU A 207 -7.93 28.20 9.52
C LEU A 207 -7.31 27.11 8.62
N ARG A 208 -8.11 26.55 7.68
CA ARG A 208 -7.60 25.60 6.67
C ARG A 208 -6.56 26.27 5.77
N GLU A 209 -6.84 27.49 5.33
CA GLU A 209 -5.92 28.24 4.47
C GLU A 209 -4.60 28.54 5.21
N LYS A 210 -4.67 28.91 6.50
CA LYS A 210 -3.46 29.09 7.32
C LYS A 210 -2.64 27.81 7.45
N MET A 211 -3.27 26.66 7.68
CA MET A 211 -2.56 25.38 7.72
C MET A 211 -1.93 25.04 6.36
N GLY A 212 -2.62 25.35 5.25
CA GLY A 212 -2.09 25.16 3.90
C GLY A 212 -0.84 26.00 3.61
N ILE A 213 -0.74 27.23 4.15
CA ILE A 213 0.45 28.08 4.03
C ILE A 213 1.63 27.48 4.79
N GLU A 214 1.39 26.79 5.92
CA GLU A 214 2.40 26.08 6.70
C GLU A 214 2.74 24.69 6.13
N GLY A 215 2.15 24.30 4.98
CA GLY A 215 2.44 23.04 4.32
C GLY A 215 1.61 21.84 4.81
N TYR A 216 0.48 22.07 5.52
CA TYR A 216 -0.37 21.02 6.09
C TYR A 216 -1.81 21.00 5.58
#